data_5de0209259ef5458b30aa1e4e89f642a
#
_entry.id   5de0209259ef5458b30aa1e4e89f642a
#
_cell.length_a   1.000
_cell.length_b   1.000
_cell.length_c   1.000
_cell.angle_alpha   90.00
_cell.angle_beta   90.00
_cell.angle_gamma   90.00
#
_symmetry.space_group_name_H-M   'P 1'
#
loop_
_entity.id
_entity.type
_entity.pdbx_description
1 polymer ?
#
loop_
_entity_poly.entity_id
_entity_poly.type
_entity_poly.pdbx_seq_one_letter_code
_entity_poly.pdbx_strand_id
1 'polypeptide(L)'
;MKSLQVLFMIAMLIMPSAITLSATVPNQREAFFRPGSSTSWFLASQSSPGRGGCGQNPLACRATEGSAGPYCCSKKCVDLRTDISNCGSCGKRCISSEICCNAHCVNPMSHNQNCGKCSNHCKEGTSCDNGMCDYA
;
A
#
# COMPACT_ATOMS: atom_id res chain seq x y z
N MET A 1 8.08 58.59 -4.91
CA MET A 1 7.42 57.38 -5.51
C MET A 1 8.08 56.87 -6.80
N LYS A 2 9.03 57.54 -7.38
CA LYS A 2 9.78 57.11 -8.57
C LYS A 2 10.95 56.17 -8.24
N SER A 3 11.49 56.24 -6.99
CA SER A 3 12.64 55.42 -6.58
C SER A 3 12.30 53.93 -6.36
N LEU A 4 11.06 53.62 -5.96
CA LEU A 4 10.63 52.27 -5.70
C LEU A 4 10.41 51.44 -6.99
N GLN A 5 10.01 52.13 -8.07
CA GLN A 5 9.84 51.46 -9.39
C GLN A 5 11.17 51.09 -10.05
N VAL A 6 12.22 51.90 -9.81
CA VAL A 6 13.54 51.63 -10.39
C VAL A 6 14.19 50.41 -9.69
N LEU A 7 13.97 50.24 -8.36
CA LEU A 7 14.43 49.06 -7.62
C LEU A 7 13.73 47.77 -8.07
N PHE A 8 12.44 47.84 -8.43
CA PHE A 8 11.69 46.69 -8.93
C PHE A 8 12.17 46.26 -10.33
N MET A 9 12.52 47.22 -11.18
CA MET A 9 13.01 46.90 -12.53
C MET A 9 14.44 46.31 -12.53
N ILE A 10 15.27 46.69 -11.56
CA ILE A 10 16.61 46.12 -11.41
C ILE A 10 16.56 44.69 -10.83
N ALA A 11 15.58 44.41 -9.96
CA ALA A 11 15.39 43.07 -9.39
C ALA A 11 14.92 42.00 -10.43
N MET A 12 14.26 42.45 -11.51
CA MET A 12 13.82 41.54 -12.57
C MET A 12 14.91 41.15 -13.56
N LEU A 13 16.07 41.84 -13.54
CA LEU A 13 17.17 41.59 -14.50
C LEU A 13 18.21 40.61 -13.95
N ILE A 14 18.09 40.15 -12.69
CA ILE A 14 19.02 39.22 -12.08
C ILE A 14 18.30 37.91 -11.75
N MET A 15 17.61 37.31 -12.73
CA MET A 15 17.18 35.93 -12.62
C MET A 15 18.33 35.05 -13.09
N PRO A 16 18.99 34.30 -12.20
CA PRO A 16 19.93 33.30 -12.65
C PRO A 16 19.17 32.21 -13.40
N SER A 17 19.59 31.96 -14.61
CA SER A 17 19.13 30.85 -15.45
C SER A 17 19.14 29.58 -14.63
N ALA A 18 17.98 29.03 -14.33
CA ALA A 18 17.85 27.71 -13.73
C ALA A 18 18.39 26.70 -14.74
N ILE A 19 19.56 26.17 -14.44
CA ILE A 19 20.14 25.04 -15.14
C ILE A 19 19.26 23.84 -14.83
N THR A 20 18.40 23.48 -15.75
CA THR A 20 17.68 22.20 -15.71
C THR A 20 18.69 21.10 -15.90
N LEU A 21 19.11 20.46 -14.80
CA LEU A 21 19.84 19.21 -14.85
C LEU A 21 18.85 18.13 -15.31
N SER A 22 18.83 17.89 -16.60
CA SER A 22 18.22 16.70 -17.17
C SER A 22 19.04 15.50 -16.71
N ALA A 23 18.54 14.78 -15.72
CA ALA A 23 19.04 13.46 -15.37
C ALA A 23 18.65 12.50 -16.51
N THR A 24 19.56 12.32 -17.44
CA THR A 24 19.53 11.24 -18.42
C THR A 24 19.71 9.92 -17.67
N VAL A 25 18.65 9.14 -17.59
CA VAL A 25 18.70 7.75 -17.15
C VAL A 25 19.51 6.96 -18.17
N PRO A 26 20.66 6.37 -17.81
CA PRO A 26 21.38 5.51 -18.74
C PRO A 26 20.58 4.24 -18.99
N ASN A 27 20.09 4.08 -20.21
CA ASN A 27 19.57 2.84 -20.74
C ASN A 27 20.74 1.83 -20.87
N GLN A 28 20.94 1.03 -19.85
CA GLN A 28 21.94 -0.03 -19.86
C GLN A 28 21.41 -1.24 -20.64
N ARG A 29 21.47 -1.15 -21.97
CA ARG A 29 21.56 -2.30 -22.85
C ARG A 29 22.93 -2.29 -23.48
N GLU A 30 23.91 -2.86 -22.84
CA GLU A 30 25.11 -3.37 -23.47
C GLU A 30 25.56 -4.60 -22.67
N ALA A 31 25.14 -5.76 -23.14
CA ALA A 31 25.66 -7.04 -22.71
C ALA A 31 27.04 -7.23 -23.36
N PHE A 32 28.10 -6.90 -22.66
CA PHE A 32 29.42 -7.37 -23.03
C PHE A 32 29.68 -8.72 -22.38
N PHE A 33 29.59 -9.76 -23.18
CA PHE A 33 30.13 -11.08 -22.89
C PHE A 33 31.63 -11.01 -22.71
N ARG A 34 32.14 -11.26 -21.51
CA ARG A 34 33.55 -11.53 -21.26
C ARG A 34 33.66 -12.88 -20.56
N PRO A 35 34.31 -13.87 -21.20
CA PRO A 35 34.53 -15.16 -20.57
C PRO A 35 35.71 -15.08 -19.62
N GLY A 36 35.55 -15.62 -18.42
CA GLY A 36 36.64 -16.05 -17.57
C GLY A 36 36.88 -15.21 -16.33
N SER A 37 36.34 -15.59 -15.24
CA SER A 37 37.03 -15.89 -13.98
C SER A 37 36.03 -16.14 -12.88
N SER A 38 36.15 -17.31 -12.31
CA SER A 38 35.39 -17.81 -11.19
C SER A 38 35.57 -16.94 -9.93
N THR A 39 34.47 -16.37 -9.47
CA THR A 39 34.10 -16.19 -8.05
C THR A 39 32.62 -15.87 -8.00
N SER A 40 31.81 -16.89 -8.19
CA SER A 40 30.38 -16.81 -8.02
C SER A 40 30.04 -17.10 -6.56
N TRP A 41 29.62 -16.09 -5.84
CA TRP A 41 28.80 -16.26 -4.66
C TRP A 41 28.11 -14.97 -4.22
N PHE A 42 27.86 -14.11 -5.18
CA PHE A 42 26.81 -13.12 -5.07
C PHE A 42 25.67 -13.45 -6.03
N LEU A 43 25.19 -14.71 -5.98
CA LEU A 43 23.82 -14.97 -6.28
C LEU A 43 23.04 -14.41 -5.08
N ALA A 44 22.87 -13.09 -5.04
CA ALA A 44 21.72 -12.52 -4.40
C ALA A 44 20.54 -13.30 -4.97
N SER A 45 19.98 -14.18 -4.17
CA SER A 45 18.70 -14.82 -4.44
C SER A 45 17.74 -13.70 -4.83
N GLN A 46 17.58 -13.48 -6.11
CA GLN A 46 16.40 -12.86 -6.64
C GLN A 46 15.29 -13.88 -6.39
N SER A 47 14.79 -13.89 -5.19
CA SER A 47 13.56 -14.55 -4.83
C SER A 47 12.49 -13.88 -5.68
N SER A 48 12.20 -14.49 -6.83
CA SER A 48 11.03 -14.13 -7.62
C SER A 48 9.83 -14.08 -6.66
N PRO A 49 9.11 -12.96 -6.53
CA PRO A 49 7.94 -12.87 -5.67
C PRO A 49 6.79 -13.62 -6.35
N GLY A 50 6.80 -14.95 -6.32
CA GLY A 50 5.76 -15.66 -7.05
C GLY A 50 5.61 -17.16 -6.84
N ARG A 51 6.57 -17.87 -6.21
CA ARG A 51 6.44 -19.33 -6.10
C ARG A 51 6.80 -19.95 -4.76
N GLY A 52 7.35 -19.23 -3.84
CA GLY A 52 7.56 -19.73 -2.48
C GLY A 52 6.69 -18.93 -1.54
N GLY A 53 5.51 -19.41 -1.20
CA GLY A 53 4.68 -18.76 -0.19
C GLY A 53 5.46 -18.53 1.11
N CYS A 54 4.97 -17.67 1.97
CA CYS A 54 5.60 -17.27 3.24
C CYS A 54 5.85 -18.39 4.26
N GLY A 55 5.61 -19.66 3.86
CA GLY A 55 5.72 -20.80 4.77
C GLY A 55 7.12 -21.06 5.33
N GLN A 56 8.18 -20.69 4.60
CA GLN A 56 9.56 -20.81 5.08
C GLN A 56 10.08 -19.52 5.71
N ASN A 57 9.53 -18.38 5.33
CA ASN A 57 9.88 -17.08 5.90
C ASN A 57 8.61 -16.23 6.08
N PRO A 58 7.98 -16.27 7.25
CA PRO A 58 6.77 -15.47 7.53
C PRO A 58 6.98 -13.97 7.39
N LEU A 59 8.22 -13.48 7.59
CA LEU A 59 8.55 -12.06 7.46
C LEU A 59 8.57 -11.59 6.00
N ALA A 60 8.61 -12.50 5.03
CA ALA A 60 8.56 -12.15 3.60
C ALA A 60 7.29 -11.35 3.25
N CYS A 61 6.17 -11.61 3.95
CA CYS A 61 4.93 -10.87 3.74
C CYS A 61 5.03 -9.37 4.04
N ARG A 62 5.93 -8.97 4.93
CA ARG A 62 6.15 -7.56 5.29
C ARG A 62 7.14 -6.87 4.36
N ALA A 63 8.05 -7.63 3.76
CA ALA A 63 9.13 -7.11 2.92
C ALA A 63 8.77 -7.04 1.44
N THR A 64 7.68 -7.70 1.00
CA THR A 64 7.30 -7.79 -0.41
C THR A 64 6.28 -6.71 -0.74
N GLU A 65 6.67 -5.78 -1.61
CA GLU A 65 5.72 -4.82 -2.20
C GLU A 65 4.63 -5.57 -2.98
N GLY A 66 3.37 -5.14 -2.81
CA GLY A 66 2.22 -5.76 -3.46
C GLY A 66 1.76 -7.07 -2.81
N SER A 67 2.28 -7.44 -1.62
CA SER A 67 1.72 -8.55 -0.86
C SER A 67 0.29 -8.23 -0.40
N ALA A 68 -0.57 -9.26 -0.31
CA ALA A 68 -1.95 -9.09 0.14
C ALA A 68 -2.07 -8.65 1.61
N GLY A 69 -0.97 -8.72 2.37
CA GLY A 69 -0.91 -8.26 3.76
C GLY A 69 0.32 -8.79 4.50
N PRO A 70 0.57 -8.31 5.72
CA PRO A 70 1.82 -8.57 6.44
C PRO A 70 1.88 -9.90 7.19
N TYR A 71 0.80 -10.68 7.18
CA TYR A 71 0.70 -11.92 7.95
C TYR A 71 0.75 -13.14 7.04
N CYS A 72 1.41 -14.20 7.53
CA CYS A 72 1.53 -15.47 6.80
C CYS A 72 0.52 -16.48 7.33
N CYS A 73 -0.51 -16.79 6.55
CA CYS A 73 -1.50 -17.81 6.90
C CYS A 73 -1.54 -18.88 5.80
N SER A 74 -1.34 -20.13 6.16
CA SER A 74 -1.35 -21.27 5.21
C SER A 74 -0.46 -21.02 3.98
N LYS A 75 0.77 -20.52 4.23
CA LYS A 75 1.76 -20.19 3.18
C LYS A 75 1.36 -19.05 2.23
N LYS A 76 0.34 -18.26 2.57
CA LYS A 76 -0.10 -17.08 1.83
C LYS A 76 -0.02 -15.82 2.69
N CYS A 77 0.39 -14.73 2.11
CA CYS A 77 0.33 -13.43 2.78
C CYS A 77 -1.11 -12.92 2.78
N VAL A 78 -1.59 -12.49 3.94
CA VAL A 78 -2.96 -12.01 4.16
C VAL A 78 -2.97 -10.80 5.07
N ASP A 79 -3.99 -9.97 4.96
CA ASP A 79 -4.27 -8.92 5.94
C ASP A 79 -5.38 -9.39 6.89
N LEU A 80 -5.01 -9.69 8.14
CA LEU A 80 -5.95 -10.12 9.17
C LEU A 80 -7.01 -9.06 9.51
N ARG A 81 -6.84 -7.83 9.05
CA ARG A 81 -7.78 -6.73 9.30
C ARG A 81 -8.94 -6.71 8.30
N THR A 82 -8.75 -7.31 7.11
CA THR A 82 -9.71 -7.19 6.00
C THR A 82 -10.04 -8.52 5.35
N ASP A 83 -9.21 -9.54 5.53
CA ASP A 83 -9.44 -10.86 4.93
C ASP A 83 -10.57 -11.62 5.65
N ILE A 84 -11.68 -11.86 4.96
CA ILE A 84 -12.86 -12.54 5.48
C ILE A 84 -12.59 -13.99 5.93
N SER A 85 -11.56 -14.62 5.38
CA SER A 85 -11.18 -16.01 5.72
C SER A 85 -10.16 -16.10 6.85
N ASN A 86 -9.57 -14.95 7.24
CA ASN A 86 -8.51 -14.86 8.24
C ASN A 86 -8.72 -13.67 9.18
N CYS A 87 -9.96 -13.35 9.52
CA CYS A 87 -10.30 -12.14 10.26
C CYS A 87 -9.85 -12.18 11.72
N GLY A 88 -8.86 -11.35 12.05
CA GLY A 88 -8.24 -11.27 13.37
C GLY A 88 -7.22 -12.37 13.67
N SER A 89 -7.31 -13.51 13.01
CA SER A 89 -6.35 -14.63 13.14
C SER A 89 -6.43 -15.55 11.93
N CYS A 90 -5.34 -16.27 11.66
CA CYS A 90 -5.32 -17.25 10.58
C CYS A 90 -6.43 -18.29 10.74
N GLY A 91 -7.19 -18.51 9.67
CA GLY A 91 -8.27 -19.49 9.59
C GLY A 91 -9.58 -19.08 10.28
N LYS A 92 -9.64 -17.92 10.93
CA LYS A 92 -10.89 -17.40 11.48
C LYS A 92 -11.72 -16.79 10.38
N ARG A 93 -12.72 -17.51 9.92
CA ARG A 93 -13.63 -17.09 8.85
C ARG A 93 -14.86 -16.41 9.42
N CYS A 94 -15.23 -15.27 8.85
CA CYS A 94 -16.52 -14.64 9.10
C CYS A 94 -17.63 -15.43 8.40
N ILE A 95 -18.85 -15.37 8.94
CA ILE A 95 -20.02 -15.99 8.29
C ILE A 95 -20.44 -15.20 7.04
N SER A 96 -21.29 -15.80 6.20
CA SER A 96 -21.63 -15.26 4.88
C SER A 96 -22.27 -13.86 4.87
N SER A 97 -22.88 -13.46 5.99
CA SER A 97 -23.49 -12.13 6.17
C SER A 97 -22.55 -11.10 6.80
N GLU A 98 -21.32 -11.48 7.11
CA GLU A 98 -20.34 -10.61 7.77
C GLU A 98 -19.20 -10.23 6.85
N ILE A 99 -18.59 -9.09 7.14
CA ILE A 99 -17.35 -8.62 6.54
C ILE A 99 -16.28 -8.48 7.63
N CYS A 100 -15.02 -8.54 7.25
CA CYS A 100 -13.92 -8.32 8.19
C CYS A 100 -13.55 -6.84 8.24
N CYS A 101 -13.80 -6.21 9.37
CA CYS A 101 -13.46 -4.81 9.62
C CYS A 101 -12.53 -4.71 10.83
N ASN A 102 -11.31 -4.21 10.61
CA ASN A 102 -10.32 -4.03 11.67
C ASN A 102 -10.13 -5.29 12.55
N ALA A 103 -9.99 -6.46 11.89
CA ALA A 103 -9.82 -7.76 12.55
C ALA A 103 -11.04 -8.29 13.32
N HIS A 104 -12.22 -7.74 13.08
CA HIS A 104 -13.49 -8.19 13.66
C HIS A 104 -14.50 -8.51 12.56
N CYS A 105 -15.18 -9.64 12.70
CA CYS A 105 -16.32 -9.96 11.84
C CYS A 105 -17.53 -9.14 12.30
N VAL A 106 -18.10 -8.38 11.41
CA VAL A 106 -19.26 -7.51 11.67
C VAL A 106 -20.30 -7.67 10.56
N ASN A 107 -21.57 -7.62 10.91
CA ASN A 107 -22.64 -7.63 9.94
C ASN A 107 -22.91 -6.19 9.45
N PRO A 108 -22.56 -5.84 8.18
CA PRO A 108 -22.75 -4.49 7.67
C PRO A 108 -24.21 -4.10 7.49
N MET A 109 -25.14 -5.06 7.55
CA MET A 109 -26.57 -4.79 7.39
C MET A 109 -27.22 -4.22 8.65
N SER A 110 -26.56 -4.37 9.83
CA SER A 110 -27.16 -4.00 11.12
C SER A 110 -26.18 -3.35 12.11
N HIS A 111 -24.91 -3.24 11.76
CA HIS A 111 -23.89 -2.73 12.69
C HIS A 111 -23.69 -1.22 12.54
N ASN A 112 -24.14 -0.42 13.53
CA ASN A 112 -24.14 1.04 13.47
C ASN A 112 -22.77 1.70 13.15
N GLN A 113 -21.64 1.08 13.53
CA GLN A 113 -20.30 1.62 13.26
C GLN A 113 -19.72 1.15 11.93
N ASN A 114 -20.37 0.20 11.24
CA ASN A 114 -19.91 -0.38 9.99
C ASN A 114 -21.06 -0.59 9.01
N CYS A 115 -21.97 0.37 8.94
CA CYS A 115 -23.21 0.27 8.18
C CYS A 115 -22.95 0.31 6.67
N GLY A 116 -23.25 -0.78 5.98
CA GLY A 116 -22.99 -0.96 4.54
C GLY A 116 -21.53 -1.21 4.19
N LYS A 117 -20.58 -0.75 4.99
CA LYS A 117 -19.13 -0.91 4.81
C LYS A 117 -18.37 -0.64 6.11
N CYS A 118 -17.08 -1.07 6.15
CA CYS A 118 -16.23 -0.78 7.29
C CYS A 118 -16.11 0.72 7.59
N SER A 119 -16.12 1.06 8.87
CA SER A 119 -15.93 2.42 9.39
C SER A 119 -16.97 3.45 8.89
N ASN A 120 -18.12 2.98 8.42
CA ASN A 120 -19.24 3.84 8.11
C ASN A 120 -20.17 3.94 9.33
N HIS A 121 -20.03 5.00 10.09
CA HIS A 121 -20.76 5.24 11.34
C HIS A 121 -22.08 5.95 11.04
N CYS A 122 -23.16 5.40 11.54
CA CYS A 122 -24.43 6.11 11.56
C CYS A 122 -24.38 7.25 12.59
N LYS A 123 -25.09 8.34 12.34
CA LYS A 123 -25.18 9.47 13.27
C LYS A 123 -25.82 9.03 14.59
N GLU A 124 -25.52 9.78 15.65
CA GLU A 124 -26.17 9.55 16.95
C GLU A 124 -27.69 9.61 16.82
N GLY A 125 -28.36 8.64 17.43
CA GLY A 125 -29.83 8.52 17.39
C GLY A 125 -30.36 7.81 16.14
N THR A 126 -29.51 7.41 15.20
CA THR A 126 -29.92 6.62 14.03
C THR A 126 -29.38 5.20 14.10
N SER A 127 -30.07 4.24 13.48
CA SER A 127 -29.71 2.84 13.42
C SER A 127 -29.32 2.42 12.01
N CYS A 128 -28.52 1.36 11.94
CA CYS A 128 -28.21 0.72 10.67
C CYS A 128 -29.28 -0.32 10.36
N ASP A 129 -30.03 -0.11 9.30
CA ASP A 129 -30.99 -1.08 8.79
C ASP A 129 -30.69 -1.38 7.31
N ASN A 130 -30.63 -2.67 6.97
CA ASN A 130 -30.34 -3.15 5.62
C ASN A 130 -29.10 -2.49 4.96
N GLY A 131 -28.05 -2.19 5.76
CA GLY A 131 -26.81 -1.58 5.29
C GLY A 131 -26.88 -0.08 5.00
N MET A 132 -27.96 0.55 5.41
CA MET A 132 -28.18 2.00 5.32
C MET A 132 -28.45 2.57 6.71
N CYS A 133 -27.91 3.77 6.96
CA CYS A 133 -28.26 4.47 8.18
C CYS A 133 -29.66 5.09 8.02
N ASP A 134 -30.53 4.79 8.97
CA ASP A 134 -31.89 5.34 8.99
C ASP A 134 -31.80 6.82 9.35
N TYR A 135 -32.22 7.67 8.42
CA TYR A 135 -32.30 9.11 8.63
C TYR A 135 -33.79 9.40 8.96
N ALA A 136 -34.10 9.41 10.26
CA ALA A 136 -35.40 9.86 10.73
C ALA A 136 -35.63 11.37 10.50
#